data_feb6ee8f3a796983e5af681be7d0efe7
#
_entry.id   feb6ee8f3a796983e5af681be7d0efe7
#
_cell.length_a   1.000
_cell.length_b   1.000
_cell.length_c   1.000
_cell.angle_alpha   90.00
_cell.angle_beta   90.00
_cell.angle_gamma   90.00
#
_symmetry.space_group_name_H-M   'P 1'
#
loop_
_entity.id
_entity.type
_entity.pdbx_description
1 polymer ?
#
loop_
_entity_poly.entity_id
_entity_poly.type
_entity_poly.pdbx_seq_one_letter_code
_entity_poly.pdbx_strand_id
1 'polypeptide(L)'
;MTTHIKTALALMIGIVLGGVGFGALHAQTKAPPAYWVAEVVELHDRAALMRAIHAVQPTVQKFGGRYIVFGGELAADVGPVPKRVAIVAFDSMDNAQKWLSDPTAKGLRREVNKYAKTRAYIVEGTPD
;
A
#
# COMPACT_ATOMS: atom_id res chain seq x y z
N MET A 1 -49.78 -3.34 -34.63
CA MET A 1 -49.19 -2.16 -33.96
C MET A 1 -48.63 -2.46 -32.59
N THR A 2 -49.33 -3.19 -31.75
CA THR A 2 -48.84 -3.52 -30.38
C THR A 2 -47.63 -4.44 -30.35
N THR A 3 -47.44 -5.31 -31.34
CA THR A 3 -46.32 -6.26 -31.40
C THR A 3 -44.96 -5.58 -31.67
N HIS A 4 -44.94 -4.52 -32.46
CA HIS A 4 -43.71 -3.79 -32.78
C HIS A 4 -43.19 -2.95 -31.59
N ILE A 5 -44.09 -2.42 -30.79
CA ILE A 5 -43.74 -1.64 -29.60
C ILE A 5 -43.09 -2.53 -28.52
N LYS A 6 -43.61 -3.75 -28.36
CA LYS A 6 -43.08 -4.72 -27.41
C LYS A 6 -41.67 -5.19 -27.79
N THR A 7 -41.41 -5.38 -29.06
CA THR A 7 -40.09 -5.79 -29.55
C THR A 7 -39.05 -4.68 -29.39
N ALA A 8 -39.43 -3.45 -29.66
CA ALA A 8 -38.54 -2.30 -29.46
C ALA A 8 -38.15 -2.10 -28.00
N LEU A 9 -39.10 -2.28 -27.09
CA LEU A 9 -38.85 -2.16 -25.64
C LEU A 9 -37.89 -3.23 -25.13
N ALA A 10 -38.04 -4.47 -25.63
CA ALA A 10 -37.14 -5.56 -25.23
C ALA A 10 -35.70 -5.30 -25.71
N LEU A 11 -35.53 -4.71 -26.89
CA LEU A 11 -34.21 -4.36 -27.40
C LEU A 11 -33.52 -3.27 -26.56
N MET A 12 -34.27 -2.27 -26.13
CA MET A 12 -33.75 -1.20 -25.25
C MET A 12 -33.30 -1.73 -23.90
N ILE A 13 -34.05 -2.64 -23.31
CA ILE A 13 -33.70 -3.25 -22.02
C ILE A 13 -32.40 -4.07 -22.15
N GLY A 14 -32.21 -4.78 -23.25
CA GLY A 14 -30.99 -5.55 -23.50
C GLY A 14 -29.74 -4.68 -23.58
N ILE A 15 -29.82 -3.52 -24.22
CA ILE A 15 -28.70 -2.59 -24.35
C ILE A 15 -28.31 -1.98 -22.98
N VAL A 16 -29.29 -1.62 -22.17
CA VAL A 16 -29.06 -1.06 -20.83
C VAL A 16 -28.38 -2.09 -19.91
N LEU A 17 -28.83 -3.33 -19.94
CA LEU A 17 -28.23 -4.41 -19.15
C LEU A 17 -26.78 -4.70 -19.57
N GLY A 18 -26.50 -4.67 -20.86
CA GLY A 18 -25.15 -4.85 -21.39
C GLY A 18 -24.21 -3.75 -20.97
N GLY A 19 -24.66 -2.50 -20.94
CA GLY A 19 -23.87 -1.36 -20.49
C GLY A 19 -23.53 -1.41 -19.00
N VAL A 20 -24.50 -1.78 -18.16
CA VAL A 20 -24.30 -1.92 -16.71
C VAL A 20 -23.34 -3.07 -16.38
N GLY A 21 -23.46 -4.21 -17.07
CA GLY A 21 -22.55 -5.33 -16.87
C GLY A 21 -21.11 -5.00 -17.22
N PHE A 22 -20.89 -4.23 -18.27
CA PHE A 22 -19.57 -3.79 -18.69
C PHE A 22 -18.93 -2.83 -17.68
N GLY A 23 -19.69 -1.88 -17.15
CA GLY A 23 -19.23 -0.96 -16.12
C GLY A 23 -18.87 -1.66 -14.81
N ALA A 24 -19.65 -2.67 -14.40
CA ALA A 24 -19.39 -3.45 -13.19
C ALA A 24 -18.08 -4.25 -13.28
N LEU A 25 -17.80 -4.86 -14.44
CA LEU A 25 -16.53 -5.57 -14.67
C LEU A 25 -15.32 -4.64 -14.58
N HIS A 26 -15.43 -3.45 -15.14
CA HIS A 26 -14.35 -2.47 -15.09
C HIS A 26 -14.13 -1.93 -13.67
N ALA A 27 -15.18 -1.75 -12.89
CA ALA A 27 -15.11 -1.30 -11.50
C ALA A 27 -14.51 -2.34 -10.55
N GLN A 28 -14.47 -3.62 -10.92
CA GLN A 28 -13.88 -4.68 -10.10
C GLN A 28 -12.36 -4.79 -10.25
N THR A 29 -11.76 -4.10 -11.20
CA THR A 29 -10.31 -4.10 -11.39
C THR A 29 -9.67 -3.22 -10.34
N LYS A 30 -8.89 -3.83 -9.44
CA LYS A 30 -8.15 -3.14 -8.38
C LYS A 30 -6.69 -2.97 -8.79
N ALA A 31 -6.10 -1.86 -8.36
CA ALA A 31 -4.66 -1.69 -8.46
C ALA A 31 -3.95 -2.75 -7.59
N PRO A 32 -2.78 -3.25 -8.01
CA PRO A 32 -1.98 -4.11 -7.15
C PRO A 32 -1.59 -3.37 -5.87
N PRO A 33 -1.47 -4.08 -4.73
CA PRO A 33 -0.95 -3.46 -3.52
C PRO A 33 0.52 -3.09 -3.69
N ALA A 34 1.02 -2.22 -2.82
CA ALA A 34 2.42 -1.89 -2.75
C ALA A 34 2.92 -2.02 -1.31
N TYR A 35 4.17 -2.41 -1.15
CA TYR A 35 4.77 -2.63 0.15
C TYR A 35 6.01 -1.76 0.31
N TRP A 36 6.03 -0.95 1.36
CA TRP A 36 7.24 -0.28 1.78
C TRP A 36 7.96 -1.19 2.76
N VAL A 37 9.19 -1.56 2.41
CA VAL A 37 10.04 -2.44 3.22
C VAL A 37 11.17 -1.61 3.79
N ALA A 38 11.30 -1.60 5.10
CA ALA A 38 12.36 -0.88 5.81
C ALA A 38 13.18 -1.85 6.65
N GLU A 39 14.49 -1.80 6.46
CA GLU A 39 15.44 -2.63 7.18
C GLU A 39 16.36 -1.75 8.00
N VAL A 40 16.50 -2.05 9.29
CA VAL A 40 17.52 -1.47 10.14
C VAL A 40 18.77 -2.32 10.00
N VAL A 41 19.80 -1.78 9.37
CA VAL A 41 21.06 -2.49 9.11
C VAL A 41 22.02 -2.31 10.29
N GLU A 42 22.04 -1.13 10.88
CA GLU A 42 22.88 -0.77 12.01
C GLU A 42 22.04 0.00 13.02
N LEU A 43 22.14 -0.36 14.29
CA LEU A 43 21.39 0.27 15.37
C LEU A 43 22.33 1.08 16.25
N HIS A 44 22.05 2.39 16.39
CA HIS A 44 22.86 3.30 17.18
C HIS A 44 22.25 3.60 18.55
N ASP A 45 20.92 3.86 18.59
CA ASP A 45 20.19 4.14 19.83
C ASP A 45 18.79 3.52 19.72
N ARG A 46 18.58 2.41 20.42
CA ARG A 46 17.33 1.64 20.34
C ARG A 46 16.13 2.43 20.87
N ALA A 47 16.26 3.06 22.03
CA ALA A 47 15.14 3.77 22.64
C ALA A 47 14.71 4.98 21.80
N ALA A 48 15.67 5.76 21.32
CA ALA A 48 15.41 6.89 20.44
C ALA A 48 14.82 6.45 19.10
N LEU A 49 15.34 5.35 18.54
CA LEU A 49 14.81 4.77 17.30
C LEU A 49 13.34 4.40 17.46
N MET A 50 12.97 3.72 18.53
CA MET A 50 11.59 3.29 18.76
C MET A 50 10.64 4.49 18.89
N ARG A 51 11.06 5.55 19.59
CA ARG A 51 10.27 6.78 19.66
C ARG A 51 10.08 7.41 18.27
N ALA A 52 11.13 7.48 17.48
CA ALA A 52 11.08 8.04 16.14
C ALA A 52 10.18 7.20 15.21
N ILE A 53 10.26 5.88 15.28
CA ILE A 53 9.41 4.98 14.49
C ILE A 53 7.93 5.17 14.87
N HIS A 54 7.60 5.26 16.14
CA HIS A 54 6.22 5.46 16.58
C HIS A 54 5.65 6.79 16.08
N ALA A 55 6.47 7.83 15.94
CA ALA A 55 6.04 9.11 15.39
C ALA A 55 5.66 9.03 13.90
N VAL A 56 6.19 8.07 13.17
CA VAL A 56 5.87 7.85 11.74
C VAL A 56 4.50 7.22 11.56
N GLN A 57 4.02 6.41 12.49
CA GLN A 57 2.80 5.60 12.35
C GLN A 57 1.56 6.40 11.93
N PRO A 58 1.23 7.57 12.54
CA PRO A 58 0.05 8.33 12.11
C PRO A 58 0.11 8.78 10.65
N THR A 59 1.30 9.06 10.11
CA THR A 59 1.45 9.46 8.71
C THR A 59 1.14 8.29 7.77
N VAL A 60 1.51 7.08 8.15
CA VAL A 60 1.22 5.86 7.39
C VAL A 60 -0.30 5.68 7.26
N GLN A 61 -1.01 5.78 8.37
CA GLN A 61 -2.48 5.63 8.42
C GLN A 61 -3.18 6.68 7.57
N LYS A 62 -2.68 7.92 7.57
CA LYS A 62 -3.24 9.02 6.78
C LYS A 62 -3.28 8.69 5.28
N PHE A 63 -2.32 7.94 4.77
CA PHE A 63 -2.23 7.55 3.37
C PHE A 63 -2.77 6.12 3.11
N GLY A 64 -3.54 5.58 4.05
CA GLY A 64 -4.18 4.28 3.89
C GLY A 64 -3.24 3.10 4.07
N GLY A 65 -2.06 3.32 4.61
CA GLY A 65 -1.10 2.27 4.90
C GLY A 65 -1.38 1.58 6.23
N ARG A 66 -0.90 0.35 6.34
CA ARG A 66 -0.94 -0.40 7.60
C ARG A 66 0.33 -1.21 7.75
N TYR A 67 0.84 -1.32 8.96
CA TYR A 67 1.96 -2.19 9.24
C TYR A 67 1.51 -3.65 9.21
N ILE A 68 2.17 -4.47 8.39
CA ILE A 68 1.98 -5.92 8.34
C ILE A 68 3.15 -6.68 8.95
N VAL A 69 4.31 -6.02 9.05
CA VAL A 69 5.48 -6.46 9.83
C VAL A 69 5.98 -5.25 10.59
N PHE A 70 6.16 -5.40 11.90
CA PHE A 70 6.67 -4.33 12.75
C PHE A 70 7.63 -4.90 13.78
N GLY A 71 8.85 -5.17 13.36
CA GLY A 71 9.80 -5.95 14.13
C GLY A 71 9.45 -7.44 14.04
N GLY A 72 9.69 -8.16 15.11
CA GLY A 72 9.46 -9.60 15.15
C GLY A 72 10.73 -10.39 14.89
N GLU A 73 10.63 -11.69 15.06
CA GLU A 73 11.74 -12.61 14.91
C GLU A 73 12.20 -12.69 13.45
N LEU A 74 13.50 -12.69 13.25
CA LEU A 74 14.13 -12.85 11.94
C LEU A 74 14.90 -14.15 11.91
N ALA A 75 14.76 -14.90 10.82
CA ALA A 75 15.49 -16.13 10.57
C ALA A 75 16.28 -16.00 9.26
N ALA A 76 17.56 -16.34 9.31
CA ALA A 76 18.40 -16.32 8.13
C ALA A 76 18.17 -17.56 7.27
N ASP A 77 18.11 -17.35 5.97
CA ASP A 77 18.22 -18.42 4.96
C ASP A 77 19.52 -18.26 4.20
N VAL A 78 19.67 -17.12 3.49
CA VAL A 78 20.88 -16.81 2.73
C VAL A 78 21.35 -15.41 3.13
N GLY A 79 22.61 -15.31 3.54
CA GLY A 79 23.23 -14.05 3.92
C GLY A 79 22.80 -13.53 5.30
N PRO A 80 23.33 -12.35 5.71
CA PRO A 80 23.02 -11.78 7.01
C PRO A 80 21.62 -11.19 7.05
N VAL A 81 20.92 -11.33 8.19
CA VAL A 81 19.65 -10.66 8.43
C VAL A 81 19.89 -9.24 8.95
N PRO A 82 18.97 -8.30 8.65
CA PRO A 82 19.01 -6.97 9.29
C PRO A 82 18.70 -7.06 10.79
N LYS A 83 18.92 -5.98 11.51
CA LYS A 83 18.61 -5.91 12.95
C LYS A 83 17.10 -5.84 13.21
N ARG A 84 16.34 -5.27 12.28
CA ARG A 84 14.90 -5.12 12.39
C ARG A 84 14.31 -4.92 10.99
N VAL A 85 13.10 -5.40 10.79
CA VAL A 85 12.32 -5.18 9.56
C VAL A 85 10.96 -4.60 9.91
N ALA A 86 10.51 -3.62 9.15
CA ALA A 86 9.12 -3.15 9.13
C ALA A 86 8.60 -3.21 7.70
N ILE A 87 7.36 -3.62 7.53
CA ILE A 87 6.69 -3.62 6.23
C ILE A 87 5.34 -2.94 6.39
N VAL A 88 5.10 -1.96 5.52
CA VAL A 88 3.82 -1.26 5.42
C VAL A 88 3.16 -1.63 4.12
N ALA A 89 1.90 -2.06 4.19
CA ALA A 89 1.08 -2.32 3.02
C ALA A 89 0.24 -1.08 2.68
N PHE A 90 0.28 -0.69 1.41
CA PHE A 90 -0.59 0.34 0.84
C PHE A 90 -1.49 -0.30 -0.23
N ASP A 91 -2.66 0.29 -0.46
CA ASP A 91 -3.61 -0.23 -1.44
C ASP A 91 -3.10 -0.11 -2.89
N SER A 92 -2.12 0.77 -3.13
CA SER A 92 -1.54 0.98 -4.45
C SER A 92 -0.14 1.59 -4.35
N MET A 93 0.63 1.45 -5.41
CA MET A 93 1.92 2.14 -5.57
C MET A 93 1.74 3.66 -5.50
N ASP A 94 0.66 4.19 -6.05
CA ASP A 94 0.36 5.62 -6.03
C ASP A 94 0.24 6.15 -4.59
N ASN A 95 -0.50 5.46 -3.75
CA ASN A 95 -0.65 5.84 -2.34
C ASN A 95 0.67 5.76 -1.58
N ALA A 96 1.46 4.72 -1.83
CA ALA A 96 2.77 4.56 -1.23
C ALA A 96 3.71 5.72 -1.63
N GLN A 97 3.72 6.10 -2.90
CA GLN A 97 4.54 7.20 -3.39
C GLN A 97 4.08 8.55 -2.84
N LYS A 98 2.78 8.75 -2.66
CA LYS A 98 2.25 9.95 -2.02
C LYS A 98 2.73 10.09 -0.58
N TRP A 99 2.74 8.99 0.17
CA TRP A 99 3.30 8.97 1.51
C TRP A 99 4.80 9.27 1.52
N LEU A 100 5.57 8.67 0.61
CA LEU A 100 7.01 8.95 0.49
C LEU A 100 7.29 10.42 0.22
N SER A 101 6.45 11.09 -0.57
CA SER A 101 6.62 12.48 -0.98
C SER A 101 6.05 13.47 0.04
N ASP A 102 5.26 13.02 1.00
CA ASP A 102 4.65 13.89 1.99
C ASP A 102 5.73 14.53 2.87
N PRO A 103 5.76 15.88 2.97
CA PRO A 103 6.84 16.57 3.70
C PRO A 103 6.92 16.17 5.18
N THR A 104 5.78 15.99 5.84
CA THR A 104 5.72 15.61 7.26
C THR A 104 6.25 14.19 7.45
N ALA A 105 5.78 13.23 6.66
CA ALA A 105 6.23 11.85 6.72
C ALA A 105 7.73 11.74 6.40
N LYS A 106 8.18 12.49 5.41
CA LYS A 106 9.60 12.53 5.01
C LYS A 106 10.49 13.07 6.13
N GLY A 107 10.07 14.13 6.80
CA GLY A 107 10.79 14.69 7.94
C GLY A 107 10.91 13.72 9.11
N LEU A 108 9.82 13.02 9.42
CA LEU A 108 9.81 12.02 10.49
C LEU A 108 10.69 10.81 10.15
N ARG A 109 10.71 10.36 8.90
CA ARG A 109 11.62 9.29 8.48
C ARG A 109 13.09 9.71 8.55
N ARG A 110 13.41 10.96 8.28
CA ARG A 110 14.78 11.48 8.47
C ARG A 110 15.20 11.41 9.93
N GLU A 111 14.27 11.65 10.84
CA GLU A 111 14.53 11.55 12.27
C GLU A 111 14.94 10.12 12.65
N VAL A 112 14.26 9.11 12.08
CA VAL A 112 14.62 7.69 12.28
C VAL A 112 16.08 7.43 11.89
N ASN A 113 16.53 8.03 10.80
CA ASN A 113 17.88 7.81 10.27
C ASN A 113 19.00 8.42 11.12
N LYS A 114 18.67 9.23 12.13
CA LYS A 114 19.66 9.71 13.11
C LYS A 114 20.09 8.61 14.09
N TYR A 115 19.24 7.61 14.32
CA TYR A 115 19.42 6.61 15.36
C TYR A 115 19.74 5.22 14.82
N ALA A 116 19.73 5.06 13.51
CA ALA A 116 20.00 3.79 12.85
C ALA A 116 20.41 4.02 11.40
N LYS A 117 21.21 3.11 10.88
CA LYS A 117 21.43 3.02 9.43
C LYS A 117 20.31 2.16 8.86
N THR A 118 19.53 2.71 7.94
CA THR A 118 18.38 2.04 7.35
C THR A 118 18.51 1.89 5.85
N ARG A 119 17.80 0.91 5.32
CA ARG A 119 17.60 0.70 3.89
C ARG A 119 16.11 0.50 3.68
N ALA A 120 15.54 1.24 2.73
CA ALA A 120 14.10 1.16 2.49
C ALA A 120 13.77 1.32 1.01
N TYR A 121 12.73 0.64 0.58
CA TYR A 121 12.26 0.64 -0.81
C TYR A 121 10.78 0.27 -0.85
N ILE A 122 10.16 0.52 -2.00
CA ILE A 122 8.79 0.07 -2.26
C ILE A 122 8.84 -1.00 -3.35
N VAL A 123 8.06 -2.06 -3.17
CA VAL A 123 7.86 -3.09 -4.17
C VAL A 123 6.36 -3.26 -4.41
N GLU A 124 5.97 -3.33 -5.68
CA GLU A 124 4.59 -3.63 -6.05
C GLU A 124 4.30 -5.10 -5.81
N GLY A 125 3.15 -5.38 -5.20
CA GLY A 125 2.70 -6.75 -4.98
C GLY A 125 2.08 -7.35 -6.23
N THR A 126 1.85 -8.66 -6.19
CA THR A 126 1.14 -9.35 -7.26
C THR A 126 -0.32 -8.90 -7.31
N PRO A 127 -0.90 -8.72 -8.50
CA PRO A 127 -2.34 -8.49 -8.61
C PRO A 127 -3.12 -9.71 -8.11
N ASP A 128 -4.29 -9.47 -7.49
CA ASP A 128 -5.23 -10.53 -7.07
C ASP A 128 -5.97 -11.13 -8.28
#